data_15fc26f61c0716cea66377935a66dc0f
#
_entry.id   15fc26f61c0716cea66377935a66dc0f
#
_cell.length_a   1.000
_cell.length_b   1.000
_cell.length_c   1.000
_cell.angle_alpha   90.00
_cell.angle_beta   90.00
_cell.angle_gamma   90.00
#
_symmetry.space_group_name_H-M   'P 1'
#
loop_
_entity.id
_entity.type
_entity.pdbx_description
1 polymer ?
#
loop_
_entity_poly.entity_id
_entity_poly.type
_entity_poly.pdbx_seq_one_letter_code
_entity_poly.pdbx_strand_id
1 'polypeptide(L)'
;IQLPDDTFSKSSYFLSVFGRPDMNSACECERSADVNLAQALHLVNSNNIRLKLSSDQSRPANLAKQKDAQPQNLLTQLYLHALSRPPQPEELATALAYLQRKQNEPRLTSPNEGDKAAPADPILPTRQAYEDLIWALLNTKEFLFNH
;
A
#
# COMPACT_ATOMS: atom_id res chain seq x y z
N ILE A 1 12.76 -16.46 1.78
CA ILE A 1 12.85 -16.58 3.25
C ILE A 1 11.66 -17.42 3.67
N GLN A 2 11.92 -18.62 4.17
CA GLN A 2 10.88 -19.49 4.67
C GLN A 2 10.46 -18.99 6.05
N LEU A 3 9.17 -18.65 6.19
CA LEU A 3 8.64 -18.26 7.49
C LEU A 3 8.64 -19.48 8.42
N PRO A 4 9.09 -19.33 9.68
CA PRO A 4 8.98 -20.42 10.65
C PRO A 4 7.53 -20.83 10.80
N ASP A 5 7.34 -22.11 11.03
CA ASP A 5 6.03 -22.67 11.25
C ASP A 5 5.46 -22.19 12.59
N ASP A 6 4.52 -21.26 12.49
CA ASP A 6 3.83 -20.64 13.62
C ASP A 6 2.36 -21.05 13.64
N THR A 7 2.12 -22.35 13.40
CA THR A 7 0.77 -22.93 13.26
C THR A 7 -0.08 -22.74 14.50
N PHE A 8 0.57 -22.65 15.66
CA PHE A 8 -0.14 -22.54 16.94
C PHE A 8 -0.44 -21.11 17.35
N SER A 9 0.16 -20.09 16.73
CA SER A 9 0.06 -18.75 17.28
C SER A 9 -0.82 -17.77 16.54
N LYS A 10 -1.22 -17.95 15.32
CA LYS A 10 -2.27 -17.15 14.63
C LYS A 10 -2.36 -17.56 13.16
N SER A 11 -3.44 -18.22 12.77
CA SER A 11 -3.83 -18.31 11.37
C SER A 11 -4.08 -16.91 10.82
N SER A 12 -3.11 -16.32 10.15
CA SER A 12 -3.35 -15.08 9.44
C SER A 12 -4.22 -15.40 8.23
N TYR A 13 -5.43 -14.87 8.20
CA TYR A 13 -6.34 -14.98 7.05
C TYR A 13 -5.66 -14.57 5.74
N PHE A 14 -4.78 -13.57 5.81
CA PHE A 14 -3.95 -13.17 4.69
C PHE A 14 -3.11 -14.34 4.15
N LEU A 15 -2.40 -15.05 5.00
CA LEU A 15 -1.55 -16.17 4.57
C LEU A 15 -2.36 -17.32 4.00
N SER A 16 -3.52 -17.61 4.58
CA SER A 16 -4.44 -18.63 4.07
C SER A 16 -4.95 -18.27 2.66
N VAL A 17 -5.41 -17.05 2.46
CA VAL A 17 -5.90 -16.57 1.16
C VAL A 17 -4.79 -16.57 0.09
N PHE A 18 -3.52 -16.33 0.50
CA PHE A 18 -2.37 -16.32 -0.40
C PHE A 18 -1.63 -17.67 -0.47
N GLY A 19 -2.35 -18.77 -0.19
CA GLY A 19 -1.88 -20.12 -0.51
C GLY A 19 -0.95 -20.74 0.53
N ARG A 20 -1.01 -20.29 1.81
CA ARG A 20 -0.37 -21.03 2.89
C ARG A 20 -1.07 -22.40 3.02
N PRO A 21 -0.36 -23.53 2.85
CA PRO A 21 -0.94 -24.85 3.04
C PRO A 21 -1.40 -25.05 4.49
N ASP A 22 -2.51 -25.75 4.67
CA ASP A 22 -2.93 -26.22 5.98
C ASP A 22 -1.99 -27.36 6.44
N MET A 23 -1.56 -27.32 7.70
CA MET A 23 -0.56 -28.26 8.25
C MET A 23 -1.04 -29.71 8.42
N ASN A 24 -2.21 -30.04 7.91
CA ASN A 24 -2.75 -31.40 8.03
C ASN A 24 -2.15 -32.40 7.01
N SER A 25 -1.36 -31.93 6.07
CA SER A 25 -0.78 -32.75 5.01
C SER A 25 0.70 -32.38 4.80
N ALA A 26 1.55 -33.40 4.75
CA ALA A 26 2.97 -33.24 4.45
C ALA A 26 3.25 -33.03 2.93
N CYS A 27 2.22 -32.82 2.13
CA CYS A 27 2.30 -32.69 0.68
C CYS A 27 2.30 -31.22 0.26
N GLU A 28 3.32 -30.80 -0.50
CA GLU A 28 3.33 -29.49 -1.19
C GLU A 28 2.22 -29.35 -2.25
N CYS A 29 1.48 -30.41 -2.54
CA CYS A 29 0.44 -30.46 -3.57
C CYS A 29 -0.80 -29.60 -3.26
N GLU A 30 -0.98 -29.14 -2.03
CA GLU A 30 -2.11 -28.27 -1.64
C GLU A 30 -1.87 -26.78 -1.87
N ARG A 31 -0.71 -26.40 -2.35
CA ARG A 31 -0.40 -25.01 -2.62
C ARG A 31 -1.07 -24.56 -3.91
N SER A 32 -2.22 -23.93 -3.79
CA SER A 32 -2.83 -23.24 -4.95
C SER A 32 -2.06 -21.99 -5.27
N ALA A 33 -1.40 -21.99 -6.43
CA ALA A 33 -0.73 -20.80 -6.98
C ALA A 33 -1.71 -19.94 -7.80
N ASP A 34 -2.96 -20.37 -7.96
CA ASP A 34 -3.93 -19.65 -8.78
C ASP A 34 -4.38 -18.36 -8.08
N VAL A 35 -4.22 -17.27 -8.78
CA VAL A 35 -4.73 -15.96 -8.33
C VAL A 35 -6.26 -16.01 -8.37
N ASN A 36 -6.87 -15.75 -7.24
CA ASN A 36 -8.32 -15.81 -7.12
C ASN A 36 -8.92 -14.46 -6.70
N LEU A 37 -10.23 -14.33 -6.90
CA LEU A 37 -10.99 -13.13 -6.53
C LEU A 37 -10.88 -12.80 -5.04
N ALA A 38 -10.74 -13.81 -4.17
CA ALA A 38 -10.62 -13.60 -2.74
C ALA A 38 -9.32 -12.85 -2.36
N GLN A 39 -8.23 -13.10 -3.07
CA GLN A 39 -6.97 -12.37 -2.90
C GLN A 39 -7.13 -10.90 -3.27
N ALA A 40 -7.73 -10.62 -4.42
CA ALA A 40 -8.00 -9.25 -4.86
C ALA A 40 -8.92 -8.51 -3.87
N LEU A 41 -10.02 -9.12 -3.47
CA LEU A 41 -10.96 -8.54 -2.49
C LEU A 41 -10.30 -8.33 -1.12
N HIS A 42 -9.42 -9.25 -0.71
CA HIS A 42 -8.70 -9.10 0.55
C HIS A 42 -7.75 -7.90 0.51
N LEU A 43 -7.01 -7.68 -0.59
CA LEU A 43 -6.13 -6.51 -0.72
C LEU A 43 -6.92 -5.20 -0.69
N VAL A 44 -8.05 -5.14 -1.42
CA VAL A 44 -8.92 -3.94 -1.45
C VAL A 44 -9.52 -3.64 -0.07
N ASN A 45 -9.92 -4.65 0.70
CA ASN A 45 -10.65 -4.46 1.95
C ASN A 45 -9.80 -4.66 3.21
N SER A 46 -8.50 -4.93 3.07
CA SER A 46 -7.65 -5.25 4.22
C SER A 46 -7.35 -4.04 5.09
N ASN A 47 -7.94 -4.01 6.28
CA ASN A 47 -7.60 -3.03 7.29
C ASN A 47 -6.11 -3.11 7.72
N ASN A 48 -5.52 -4.30 7.67
CA ASN A 48 -4.11 -4.50 7.98
C ASN A 48 -3.19 -3.77 7.00
N ILE A 49 -3.53 -3.76 5.70
CA ILE A 49 -2.78 -3.03 4.68
C ILE A 49 -2.92 -1.53 4.90
N ARG A 50 -4.14 -1.05 5.16
CA ARG A 50 -4.38 0.37 5.47
C ARG A 50 -3.59 0.82 6.69
N LEU A 51 -3.60 0.07 7.79
CA LEU A 51 -2.84 0.38 9.01
C LEU A 51 -1.32 0.38 8.75
N LYS A 52 -0.82 -0.53 7.90
CA LYS A 52 0.59 -0.53 7.52
C LYS A 52 0.96 0.69 6.67
N LEU A 53 0.09 1.12 5.76
CA LEU A 53 0.32 2.31 4.93
C LEU A 53 0.28 3.59 5.75
N SER A 54 -0.64 3.69 6.72
CA SER A 54 -0.80 4.87 7.58
C SER A 54 0.14 4.89 8.81
N SER A 55 1.06 3.94 8.93
CA SER A 55 2.08 3.94 9.98
C SER A 55 3.13 5.04 9.76
N ASP A 56 3.67 5.61 10.86
CA ASP A 56 4.74 6.64 10.78
C ASP A 56 6.07 6.12 10.25
N GLN A 57 6.27 4.81 10.27
CA GLN A 57 7.44 4.12 9.70
C GLN A 57 7.16 3.57 8.31
N SER A 58 5.99 3.82 7.77
CA SER A 58 5.59 3.34 6.45
C SER A 58 6.38 4.02 5.33
N ARG A 59 6.37 3.38 4.15
CA ARG A 59 6.99 3.96 2.97
C ARG A 59 6.37 5.31 2.56
N PRO A 60 5.04 5.49 2.54
CA PRO A 60 4.43 6.81 2.31
C PRO A 60 4.95 7.90 3.25
N ALA A 61 5.05 7.60 4.54
CA ALA A 61 5.57 8.55 5.53
C ALA A 61 7.04 8.90 5.26
N ASN A 62 7.86 7.92 4.87
CA ASN A 62 9.26 8.15 4.54
C ASN A 62 9.43 8.93 3.23
N LEU A 63 8.59 8.69 2.22
CA LEU A 63 8.61 9.46 0.97
C LEU A 63 8.20 10.93 1.21
N ALA A 64 7.19 11.17 2.03
CA ALA A 64 6.73 12.51 2.35
C ALA A 64 7.76 13.35 3.12
N LYS A 65 8.68 12.71 3.85
CA LYS A 65 9.78 13.37 4.57
C LYS A 65 10.93 13.82 3.66
N GLN A 66 11.03 13.27 2.44
CA GLN A 66 12.11 13.58 1.49
C GLN A 66 11.80 14.85 0.69
N LYS A 67 11.91 16.01 1.34
CA LYS A 67 11.58 17.32 0.74
C LYS A 67 12.52 17.73 -0.40
N ASP A 68 13.75 17.24 -0.38
CA ASP A 68 14.79 17.61 -1.37
C ASP A 68 14.75 16.72 -2.62
N ALA A 69 14.00 15.65 -2.59
CA ALA A 69 13.90 14.73 -3.72
C ALA A 69 12.82 15.20 -4.72
N GLN A 70 13.14 15.10 -6.00
CA GLN A 70 12.15 15.41 -7.03
C GLN A 70 11.00 14.39 -7.01
N PRO A 71 9.74 14.82 -6.99
CA PRO A 71 8.58 13.92 -6.95
C PRO A 71 8.57 12.89 -8.07
N GLN A 72 9.07 13.24 -9.25
CA GLN A 72 9.20 12.33 -10.40
C GLN A 72 10.09 11.12 -10.08
N ASN A 73 11.22 11.35 -9.40
CA ASN A 73 12.15 10.28 -9.03
C ASN A 73 11.53 9.36 -7.96
N LEU A 74 10.81 9.95 -6.99
CA LEU A 74 10.12 9.20 -5.96
C LEU A 74 9.01 8.32 -6.54
N LEU A 75 8.22 8.85 -7.47
CA LEU A 75 7.20 8.09 -8.19
C LEU A 75 7.82 6.96 -9.03
N THR A 76 8.91 7.24 -9.76
CA THR A 76 9.61 6.22 -10.55
C THR A 76 10.09 5.07 -9.66
N GLN A 77 10.70 5.38 -8.50
CA GLN A 77 11.09 4.36 -7.54
C GLN A 77 9.89 3.57 -7.01
N LEU A 78 8.75 4.22 -6.82
CA LEU A 78 7.54 3.58 -6.33
C LEU A 78 7.01 2.56 -7.33
N TYR A 79 6.96 2.91 -8.63
CA TYR A 79 6.57 2.01 -9.70
C TYR A 79 7.56 0.83 -9.86
N LEU A 80 8.87 1.10 -9.79
CA LEU A 80 9.88 0.04 -9.83
C LEU A 80 9.73 -0.96 -8.68
N HIS A 81 9.37 -0.50 -7.48
CA HIS A 81 9.18 -1.38 -6.34
C HIS A 81 7.85 -2.15 -6.38
N ALA A 82 6.80 -1.56 -6.93
CA ALA A 82 5.49 -2.19 -6.98
C ALA A 82 5.32 -3.08 -8.22
N LEU A 83 5.78 -2.62 -9.38
CA LEU A 83 5.50 -3.23 -10.68
C LEU A 83 6.76 -3.69 -11.42
N SER A 84 7.95 -3.50 -10.82
CA SER A 84 9.26 -3.85 -11.43
C SER A 84 9.53 -3.17 -12.79
N ARG A 85 8.80 -2.11 -13.10
CA ARG A 85 8.98 -1.28 -14.31
C ARG A 85 8.88 0.20 -13.99
N PRO A 86 9.46 1.09 -14.80
CA PRO A 86 9.19 2.52 -14.68
C PRO A 86 7.74 2.86 -15.07
N PRO A 87 7.20 3.99 -14.56
CA PRO A 87 5.89 4.46 -14.97
C PRO A 87 5.90 4.91 -16.44
N GLN A 88 4.79 4.72 -17.14
CA GLN A 88 4.58 5.30 -18.44
C GLN A 88 4.42 6.82 -18.32
N PRO A 89 4.67 7.60 -19.38
CA PRO A 89 4.57 9.07 -19.32
C PRO A 89 3.21 9.57 -18.85
N GLU A 90 2.12 8.91 -19.25
CA GLU A 90 0.76 9.23 -18.84
C GLU A 90 0.49 8.90 -17.37
N GLU A 91 1.00 7.78 -16.88
CA GLU A 91 0.92 7.36 -15.48
C GLU A 91 1.67 8.36 -14.59
N LEU A 92 2.87 8.74 -15.00
CA LEU A 92 3.69 9.71 -14.28
C LEU A 92 3.01 11.08 -14.22
N ALA A 93 2.48 11.56 -15.34
CA ALA A 93 1.76 12.84 -15.41
C ALA A 93 0.53 12.83 -14.49
N THR A 94 -0.26 11.76 -14.52
CA THR A 94 -1.45 11.60 -13.66
C THR A 94 -1.08 11.57 -12.18
N ALA A 95 -0.05 10.82 -11.81
CA ALA A 95 0.40 10.74 -10.42
C ALA A 95 0.94 12.08 -9.91
N LEU A 96 1.71 12.81 -10.73
CA LEU A 96 2.20 14.15 -10.39
C LEU A 96 1.07 15.16 -10.21
N ALA A 97 0.10 15.18 -11.13
CA ALA A 97 -1.08 16.03 -11.02
C ALA A 97 -1.88 15.74 -9.74
N TYR A 98 -2.00 14.45 -9.37
CA TYR A 98 -2.65 14.04 -8.13
C TYR A 98 -1.90 14.55 -6.89
N LEU A 99 -0.57 14.39 -6.83
CA LEU A 99 0.24 14.90 -5.74
C LEU A 99 0.08 16.41 -5.57
N GLN A 100 0.15 17.18 -6.67
CA GLN A 100 -0.02 18.64 -6.65
C GLN A 100 -1.41 19.04 -6.18
N ARG A 101 -2.45 18.35 -6.65
CA ARG A 101 -3.82 18.62 -6.23
C ARG A 101 -3.99 18.41 -4.72
N LYS A 102 -3.51 17.30 -4.18
CA LYS A 102 -3.60 16.99 -2.75
C LYS A 102 -2.82 17.96 -1.87
N GLN A 103 -1.68 18.43 -2.33
CA GLN A 103 -0.91 19.45 -1.61
C GLN A 103 -1.62 20.80 -1.55
N ASN A 104 -2.39 21.14 -2.58
CA ASN A 104 -3.12 22.40 -2.69
C ASN A 104 -4.57 22.32 -2.18
N GLU A 105 -5.04 21.13 -1.82
CA GLU A 105 -6.41 20.94 -1.35
C GLU A 105 -6.59 21.62 0.01
N PRO A 106 -7.58 22.57 0.13
CA PRO A 106 -7.84 23.20 1.42
C PRO A 106 -8.27 22.12 2.41
N ARG A 107 -7.61 22.09 3.56
CA ARG A 107 -7.96 21.16 4.64
C ARG A 107 -9.39 21.42 5.08
N LEU A 108 -10.25 20.48 4.76
CA LEU A 108 -11.54 20.36 5.43
C LEU A 108 -11.22 19.89 6.85
N THR A 109 -11.09 20.83 7.77
CA THR A 109 -11.11 20.51 9.21
C THR A 109 -12.45 19.86 9.48
N SER A 110 -12.41 18.54 9.77
CA SER A 110 -13.62 17.84 10.20
C SER A 110 -14.15 18.55 11.47
N PRO A 111 -15.39 18.98 11.50
CA PRO A 111 -15.96 19.67 12.66
C PRO A 111 -16.36 18.65 13.75
N ASN A 112 -15.47 17.79 14.18
CA ASN A 112 -15.66 17.04 15.40
C ASN A 112 -15.16 17.91 16.56
N GLU A 113 -16.10 18.59 17.17
CA GLU A 113 -15.98 19.28 18.45
C GLU A 113 -15.42 18.31 19.50
N GLY A 114 -14.16 18.50 19.86
CA GLY A 114 -13.55 17.83 21.01
C GLY A 114 -12.05 17.60 20.97
N ASP A 115 -11.46 17.46 19.81
CA ASP A 115 -10.00 17.35 19.68
C ASP A 115 -9.37 18.74 19.56
N LYS A 116 -8.57 19.10 20.58
CA LYS A 116 -7.66 20.23 20.51
C LYS A 116 -6.89 20.11 19.22
N ALA A 117 -7.03 21.09 18.33
CA ALA A 117 -6.37 21.17 17.05
C ALA A 117 -4.87 20.88 17.24
N ALA A 118 -4.46 19.66 16.97
CA ALA A 118 -3.06 19.31 16.88
C ALA A 118 -2.43 20.22 15.82
N PRO A 119 -1.21 20.75 16.04
CA PRO A 119 -0.57 21.62 15.08
C PRO A 119 -0.54 20.92 13.73
N ALA A 120 -1.07 21.61 12.73
CA ALA A 120 -1.25 21.07 11.39
C ALA A 120 0.10 20.59 10.84
N ASP A 121 0.30 19.27 10.77
CA ASP A 121 1.50 18.70 10.18
C ASP A 121 1.53 19.06 8.67
N PRO A 122 2.50 19.86 8.20
CA PRO A 122 2.57 20.25 6.79
C PRO A 122 2.87 19.09 5.84
N ILE A 123 3.34 17.96 6.39
CA ILE A 123 3.70 16.76 5.61
C ILE A 123 2.49 15.86 5.39
N LEU A 124 1.43 16.02 6.19
CA LEU A 124 0.27 15.13 6.17
C LEU A 124 -0.43 15.03 4.81
N PRO A 125 -0.70 16.12 4.07
CA PRO A 125 -1.33 16.00 2.74
C PRO A 125 -0.47 15.24 1.73
N THR A 126 0.83 15.47 1.76
CA THR A 126 1.80 14.76 0.90
C THR A 126 1.87 13.28 1.26
N ARG A 127 1.89 12.95 2.54
CA ARG A 127 1.85 11.58 3.04
C ARG A 127 0.59 10.86 2.59
N GLN A 128 -0.58 11.45 2.79
CA GLN A 128 -1.85 10.89 2.35
C GLN A 128 -1.89 10.65 0.83
N ALA A 129 -1.33 11.58 0.05
CA ALA A 129 -1.24 11.39 -1.38
C ALA A 129 -0.37 10.18 -1.79
N TYR A 130 0.75 9.94 -1.10
CA TYR A 130 1.55 8.74 -1.32
C TYR A 130 0.87 7.46 -0.80
N GLU A 131 0.11 7.53 0.29
CA GLU A 131 -0.72 6.41 0.78
C GLU A 131 -1.74 6.00 -0.28
N ASP A 132 -2.47 6.98 -0.84
CA ASP A 132 -3.46 6.76 -1.88
C ASP A 132 -2.84 6.18 -3.17
N LEU A 133 -1.68 6.70 -3.59
CA LEU A 133 -0.97 6.21 -4.77
C LEU A 133 -0.47 4.77 -4.60
N ILE A 134 0.12 4.45 -3.45
CA ILE A 134 0.57 3.09 -3.16
C ILE A 134 -0.63 2.14 -3.10
N TRP A 135 -1.70 2.57 -2.43
CA TRP A 135 -2.92 1.78 -2.38
C TRP A 135 -3.51 1.54 -3.78
N ALA A 136 -3.52 2.56 -4.64
CA ALA A 136 -3.97 2.41 -6.03
C ALA A 136 -3.10 1.41 -6.81
N LEU A 137 -1.76 1.49 -6.68
CA LEU A 137 -0.84 0.55 -7.34
C LEU A 137 -1.05 -0.89 -6.88
N LEU A 138 -1.24 -1.11 -5.58
CA LEU A 138 -1.51 -2.45 -5.03
C LEU A 138 -2.82 -3.06 -5.54
N ASN A 139 -3.77 -2.22 -5.99
CA ASN A 139 -5.06 -2.66 -6.53
C ASN A 139 -5.09 -2.69 -8.07
N THR A 140 -3.96 -2.47 -8.74
CA THR A 140 -3.89 -2.64 -10.20
C THR A 140 -3.92 -4.12 -10.57
N LYS A 141 -4.48 -4.41 -11.74
CA LYS A 141 -4.42 -5.78 -12.31
C LYS A 141 -2.98 -6.26 -12.48
N GLU A 142 -2.09 -5.35 -12.85
CA GLU A 142 -0.68 -5.64 -13.04
C GLU A 142 -0.02 -6.12 -11.75
N PHE A 143 -0.28 -5.46 -10.62
CA PHE A 143 0.24 -5.89 -9.32
C PHE A 143 -0.39 -7.22 -8.85
N LEU A 144 -1.71 -7.37 -9.05
CA LEU A 144 -2.45 -8.54 -8.56
C LEU A 144 -2.14 -9.82 -9.35
N PHE A 145 -1.84 -9.70 -10.65
CA PHE A 145 -1.73 -10.82 -11.57
C PHE A 145 -0.35 -10.93 -12.25
N ASN A 146 0.61 -10.16 -11.78
CA ASN A 146 1.98 -10.23 -12.29
C ASN A 146 2.75 -11.32 -11.54
N HIS A 147 2.66 -12.54 -12.07
CA HIS A 147 3.38 -13.72 -11.60
C HIS A 147 4.29 -14.28 -12.67
#